data_f009aa39e0f665df5d9c2e0347b73eea
#
_entry.id   f009aa39e0f665df5d9c2e0347b73eea
#
_cell.length_a   1.000
_cell.length_b   1.000
_cell.length_c   1.000
_cell.angle_alpha   90.00
_cell.angle_beta   90.00
_cell.angle_gamma   90.00
#
_symmetry.space_group_name_H-M   'P 1'
#
loop_
_entity.id
_entity.type
_entity.pdbx_description
1 polymer ?
#
loop_
_entity_poly.entity_id
_entity_poly.type
_entity_poly.pdbx_seq_one_letter_code
_entity_poly.pdbx_strand_id
1 'polypeptide(L)'
;MPENTVSIDRITVVGRLEISLQDLNNQLGKAWEFRNGSFEFLREDDDGNTEHLAWLEENKFKQFDWRLDFNPNHISEFERLEIAKVIQKLDNPHFSRLDIAFDVFNDPQAMNYRVYRWNVKEMMIETYKGRQKRVETIYWGARKSEEQIRLYDKHREQTAKQKEIPAGVTDWARLELQLRGKRPEEWLEATEKMLDQFKLPNFSKVDDYRVRGILLGLNSGEIMWNELSKNTQTKYRQLINDGVGFDNSLSLNLVKVLFDNLENLQNELQLLLNDFGIHNYTNF
;
A
#
# COMPACT_ATOMS: atom_id res chain seq x y z
N MET A 1 12.15 13.70 -17.23
CA MET A 1 11.03 13.67 -16.27
C MET A 1 11.19 12.41 -15.45
N PRO A 2 10.89 12.41 -14.16
CA PRO A 2 10.97 11.19 -13.36
C PRO A 2 10.02 10.13 -13.94
N GLU A 3 10.50 8.89 -13.98
CA GLU A 3 9.71 7.73 -14.39
C GLU A 3 8.91 7.20 -13.20
N ASN A 4 7.80 6.52 -13.48
CA ASN A 4 7.02 5.85 -12.45
C ASN A 4 7.87 4.79 -11.75
N THR A 5 7.66 4.61 -10.46
CA THR A 5 8.45 3.68 -9.65
C THR A 5 7.56 2.74 -8.84
N VAL A 6 8.14 1.63 -8.40
CA VAL A 6 7.53 0.69 -7.44
C VAL A 6 8.49 0.44 -6.29
N SER A 7 7.96 0.30 -5.08
CA SER A 7 8.77 0.03 -3.88
C SER A 7 7.98 -0.71 -2.80
N ILE A 8 8.71 -1.30 -1.86
CA ILE A 8 8.15 -1.82 -0.61
C ILE A 8 8.02 -0.63 0.36
N ASP A 9 6.80 -0.20 0.63
CA ASP A 9 6.57 1.04 1.41
C ASP A 9 6.44 0.79 2.92
N ARG A 10 6.00 -0.41 3.33
CA ARG A 10 5.82 -0.73 4.74
C ARG A 10 5.87 -2.22 5.00
N ILE A 11 6.53 -2.58 6.10
CA ILE A 11 6.57 -3.94 6.62
C ILE A 11 6.15 -3.93 8.08
N THR A 12 5.36 -4.91 8.48
CA THR A 12 5.10 -5.22 9.88
C THR A 12 5.51 -6.66 10.15
N VAL A 13 6.42 -6.85 11.10
CA VAL A 13 6.79 -8.17 11.63
C VAL A 13 6.09 -8.35 12.97
N VAL A 14 5.54 -9.54 13.20
CA VAL A 14 5.01 -9.95 14.50
C VAL A 14 5.70 -11.21 14.97
N GLY A 15 5.77 -11.38 16.28
CA GLY A 15 6.33 -12.57 16.91
C GLY A 15 6.10 -12.52 18.41
N ARG A 16 6.49 -13.59 19.12
CA ARG A 16 6.31 -13.68 20.56
C ARG A 16 7.64 -13.40 21.27
N LEU A 17 7.61 -12.67 22.36
CA LEU A 17 8.76 -12.40 23.21
C LEU A 17 8.34 -12.38 24.68
N GLU A 18 8.74 -13.40 25.43
CA GLU A 18 8.46 -13.51 26.88
C GLU A 18 9.51 -12.75 27.67
N ILE A 19 9.42 -11.42 27.65
CA ILE A 19 10.33 -10.53 28.38
C ILE A 19 9.54 -9.39 29.01
N SER A 20 9.99 -8.88 30.16
CA SER A 20 9.40 -7.67 30.73
C SER A 20 9.79 -6.44 29.90
N LEU A 21 8.92 -5.40 29.93
CA LEU A 21 9.20 -4.11 29.27
C LEU A 21 10.52 -3.51 29.78
N GLN A 22 10.82 -3.65 31.07
CA GLN A 22 12.04 -3.12 31.67
C GLN A 22 13.30 -3.87 31.16
N ASP A 23 13.23 -5.20 31.07
CA ASP A 23 14.33 -6.00 30.56
C ASP A 23 14.55 -5.76 29.07
N LEU A 24 13.47 -5.59 28.29
CA LEU A 24 13.56 -5.23 26.88
C LEU A 24 14.22 -3.85 26.71
N ASN A 25 13.79 -2.85 27.49
CA ASN A 25 14.39 -1.51 27.48
C ASN A 25 15.90 -1.53 27.79
N ASN A 26 16.34 -2.41 28.70
CA ASN A 26 17.75 -2.56 29.03
C ASN A 26 18.56 -3.24 27.92
N GLN A 27 17.90 -3.98 27.03
CA GLN A 27 18.53 -4.72 25.93
C GLN A 27 18.53 -3.97 24.60
N LEU A 28 17.68 -2.96 24.47
CA LEU A 28 17.62 -2.12 23.29
C LEU A 28 18.77 -1.11 23.28
N GLY A 29 19.28 -0.79 22.08
CA GLY A 29 20.30 0.23 21.91
C GLY A 29 19.77 1.65 22.20
N LYS A 30 20.68 2.62 22.32
CA LYS A 30 20.32 4.03 22.63
C LYS A 30 19.40 4.71 21.63
N ALA A 31 19.31 4.19 20.40
CA ALA A 31 18.42 4.71 19.37
C ALA A 31 16.95 4.30 19.57
N TRP A 32 16.67 3.40 20.53
CA TRP A 32 15.33 3.00 20.91
C TRP A 32 14.90 3.75 22.18
N GLU A 33 13.81 4.49 22.06
CA GLU A 33 13.24 5.21 23.21
C GLU A 33 11.84 4.69 23.54
N PHE A 34 11.55 4.50 24.82
CA PHE A 34 10.20 4.15 25.27
C PHE A 34 9.35 5.40 25.40
N ARG A 35 8.32 5.51 24.52
CA ARG A 35 7.37 6.64 24.51
C ARG A 35 5.93 6.11 24.33
N ASN A 36 5.00 6.68 25.06
CA ASN A 36 3.55 6.42 24.90
C ASN A 36 3.14 4.93 24.86
N GLY A 37 3.90 4.04 25.51
CA GLY A 37 3.60 2.61 25.59
C GLY A 37 4.17 1.77 24.43
N SER A 38 5.04 2.35 23.60
CA SER A 38 5.81 1.67 22.55
C SER A 38 7.28 2.04 22.63
N PHE A 39 8.14 1.19 22.05
CA PHE A 39 9.52 1.57 21.74
C PHE A 39 9.58 2.16 20.34
N GLU A 40 10.19 3.32 20.23
CA GLU A 40 10.36 4.05 18.98
C GLU A 40 11.84 4.06 18.60
N PHE A 41 12.16 3.64 17.38
CA PHE A 41 13.50 3.74 16.83
C PHE A 41 13.64 5.09 16.15
N LEU A 42 14.59 5.87 16.62
CA LEU A 42 14.72 7.28 16.28
C LEU A 42 16.06 7.56 15.59
N ARG A 43 16.01 8.45 14.59
CA ARG A 43 17.17 9.10 14.00
C ARG A 43 17.11 10.57 14.31
N GLU A 44 18.20 11.14 14.81
CA GLU A 44 18.36 12.58 14.96
C GLU A 44 19.13 13.10 13.75
N ASP A 45 18.66 14.16 13.10
CA ASP A 45 19.37 14.85 12.03
C ASP A 45 20.36 15.88 12.60
N ASP A 46 21.19 16.47 11.72
CA ASP A 46 22.21 17.45 12.10
C ASP A 46 21.60 18.73 12.72
N ASP A 47 20.33 18.99 12.48
CA ASP A 47 19.58 20.13 13.01
C ASP A 47 18.86 19.81 14.35
N GLY A 48 19.00 18.58 14.87
CA GLY A 48 18.37 18.10 16.09
C GLY A 48 16.89 17.71 15.94
N ASN A 49 16.38 17.59 14.71
CA ASN A 49 15.05 17.05 14.50
C ASN A 49 15.08 15.53 14.60
N THR A 50 14.02 14.95 15.17
CA THR A 50 13.90 13.52 15.36
C THR A 50 12.99 12.92 14.29
N GLU A 51 13.50 11.95 13.53
CA GLU A 51 12.71 11.12 12.61
C GLU A 51 12.40 9.76 13.24
N HIS A 52 11.13 9.34 13.13
CA HIS A 52 10.68 8.04 13.61
C HIS A 52 10.84 7.01 12.50
N LEU A 53 11.69 6.02 12.70
CA LEU A 53 12.02 4.99 11.70
C LEU A 53 11.25 3.70 11.90
N ALA A 54 11.05 3.27 13.15
CA ALA A 54 10.31 2.06 13.48
C ALA A 54 9.57 2.17 14.81
N TRP A 55 8.52 1.36 14.96
CA TRP A 55 7.73 1.24 16.19
C TRP A 55 7.66 -0.21 16.60
N LEU A 56 8.00 -0.50 17.86
CA LEU A 56 7.86 -1.80 18.49
C LEU A 56 6.86 -1.69 19.62
N GLU A 57 5.75 -2.40 19.54
CA GLU A 57 4.68 -2.37 20.54
C GLU A 57 4.22 -3.78 20.91
N GLU A 58 3.83 -3.95 22.19
CA GLU A 58 3.18 -5.16 22.64
C GLU A 58 1.69 -5.12 22.29
N ASN A 59 1.14 -6.26 21.91
CA ASN A 59 -0.29 -6.38 21.64
C ASN A 59 -1.09 -6.18 22.95
N LYS A 60 -1.94 -5.18 22.99
CA LYS A 60 -2.76 -4.82 24.18
C LYS A 60 -3.71 -5.93 24.65
N PHE A 61 -4.06 -6.87 23.78
CA PHE A 61 -5.02 -7.93 24.05
C PHE A 61 -4.38 -9.31 24.20
N LYS A 62 -3.11 -9.43 23.90
CA LYS A 62 -2.41 -10.72 23.89
C LYS A 62 -0.98 -10.51 24.37
N GLN A 63 -0.80 -10.77 25.65
CA GLN A 63 0.49 -10.61 26.34
C GLN A 63 1.60 -11.39 25.64
N PHE A 64 2.78 -10.79 25.57
CA PHE A 64 3.98 -11.30 24.91
C PHE A 64 3.92 -11.40 23.38
N ASP A 65 2.84 -11.01 22.73
CA ASP A 65 2.82 -10.83 21.29
C ASP A 65 3.30 -9.41 20.95
N TRP A 66 4.36 -9.31 20.17
CA TRP A 66 5.00 -8.05 19.78
C TRP A 66 4.80 -7.78 18.31
N ARG A 67 4.76 -6.50 17.97
CA ARG A 67 4.63 -6.00 16.62
C ARG A 67 5.67 -4.93 16.37
N LEU A 68 6.47 -5.11 15.33
CA LEU A 68 7.44 -4.13 14.84
C LEU A 68 7.05 -3.66 13.45
N ASP A 69 7.00 -2.35 13.25
CA ASP A 69 6.47 -1.69 12.05
C ASP A 69 7.46 -0.64 11.56
N PHE A 70 7.84 -0.68 10.27
CA PHE A 70 8.81 0.25 9.68
C PHE A 70 8.63 0.38 8.16
N ASN A 71 9.25 1.43 7.57
CA ASN A 71 9.35 1.62 6.14
C ASN A 71 10.78 1.32 5.68
N PRO A 72 11.03 0.27 4.88
CA PRO A 72 12.39 -0.11 4.46
C PRO A 72 13.08 0.95 3.61
N ASN A 73 12.34 1.80 2.89
CA ASN A 73 12.92 2.89 2.09
C ASN A 73 13.47 4.06 2.92
N HIS A 74 13.12 4.12 4.22
CA HIS A 74 13.52 5.23 5.10
C HIS A 74 14.67 4.87 6.04
N ILE A 75 15.17 3.63 5.98
CA ILE A 75 16.23 3.14 6.86
C ILE A 75 17.51 2.84 6.08
N SER A 76 18.64 3.16 6.69
CA SER A 76 19.96 2.77 6.19
C SER A 76 20.23 1.28 6.48
N GLU A 77 21.28 0.72 5.89
CA GLU A 77 21.72 -0.65 6.17
C GLU A 77 22.03 -0.86 7.66
N PHE A 78 22.71 0.09 8.29
CA PHE A 78 23.00 0.04 9.72
C PHE A 78 21.72 -0.03 10.57
N GLU A 79 20.75 0.82 10.28
CA GLU A 79 19.48 0.87 10.99
C GLU A 79 18.64 -0.39 10.75
N ARG A 80 18.67 -0.94 9.54
CA ARG A 80 18.06 -2.23 9.22
C ARG A 80 18.63 -3.35 10.11
N LEU A 81 19.95 -3.39 10.28
CA LEU A 81 20.60 -4.38 11.15
C LEU A 81 20.25 -4.17 12.62
N GLU A 82 20.08 -2.92 13.10
CA GLU A 82 19.59 -2.66 14.47
C GLU A 82 18.15 -3.15 14.67
N ILE A 83 17.28 -2.94 13.67
CA ILE A 83 15.92 -3.48 13.66
C ILE A 83 15.94 -5.01 13.64
N ALA A 84 16.80 -5.61 12.83
CA ALA A 84 16.97 -7.06 12.73
C ALA A 84 17.33 -7.70 14.08
N LYS A 85 18.22 -7.08 14.88
CA LYS A 85 18.59 -7.56 16.22
C LYS A 85 17.36 -7.67 17.15
N VAL A 86 16.37 -6.81 16.97
CA VAL A 86 15.13 -6.87 17.75
C VAL A 86 14.24 -8.00 17.25
N ILE A 87 14.07 -8.09 15.93
CA ILE A 87 13.22 -9.13 15.32
C ILE A 87 13.75 -10.53 15.60
N GLN A 88 15.07 -10.74 15.55
CA GLN A 88 15.72 -12.02 15.86
C GLN A 88 15.52 -12.49 17.31
N LYS A 89 15.09 -11.61 18.23
CA LYS A 89 14.70 -11.99 19.59
C LYS A 89 13.27 -12.51 19.68
N LEU A 90 12.45 -12.23 18.66
CA LEU A 90 11.08 -12.71 18.62
C LEU A 90 11.05 -14.20 18.34
N ASP A 91 10.21 -14.92 19.03
CA ASP A 91 9.91 -16.30 18.75
C ASP A 91 8.88 -16.38 17.60
N ASN A 92 9.17 -17.21 16.59
CA ASN A 92 8.37 -17.38 15.37
C ASN A 92 8.05 -16.06 14.64
N PRO A 93 9.03 -15.22 14.30
CA PRO A 93 8.79 -13.96 13.60
C PRO A 93 8.24 -14.21 12.21
N HIS A 94 7.26 -13.39 11.79
CA HIS A 94 6.67 -13.46 10.45
C HIS A 94 6.10 -12.11 10.01
N PHE A 95 5.97 -11.90 8.70
CA PHE A 95 5.33 -10.72 8.16
C PHE A 95 3.81 -10.79 8.39
N SER A 96 3.27 -9.80 9.05
CA SER A 96 1.83 -9.63 9.23
C SER A 96 1.26 -8.52 8.36
N ARG A 97 2.15 -7.71 7.74
CA ARG A 97 1.79 -6.68 6.78
C ARG A 97 2.94 -6.44 5.80
N LEU A 98 2.57 -6.26 4.55
CA LEU A 98 3.44 -5.81 3.46
C LEU A 98 2.66 -4.81 2.59
N ASP A 99 3.24 -3.63 2.37
CA ASP A 99 2.67 -2.62 1.49
C ASP A 99 3.56 -2.43 0.26
N ILE A 100 2.97 -2.57 -0.93
CA ILE A 100 3.61 -2.28 -2.21
C ILE A 100 3.06 -0.95 -2.71
N ALA A 101 3.94 -0.01 -3.05
CA ALA A 101 3.58 1.32 -3.49
C ALA A 101 4.11 1.62 -4.89
N PHE A 102 3.25 2.22 -5.71
CA PHE A 102 3.59 2.78 -7.02
C PHE A 102 3.51 4.30 -6.94
N ASP A 103 4.60 4.97 -7.27
CA ASP A 103 4.62 6.41 -7.48
C ASP A 103 4.37 6.72 -8.95
N VAL A 104 3.35 7.52 -9.21
CA VAL A 104 2.93 7.96 -10.55
C VAL A 104 3.22 9.44 -10.66
N PHE A 105 4.14 9.79 -11.56
CA PHE A 105 4.59 11.16 -11.76
C PHE A 105 4.03 11.76 -13.03
N ASN A 106 3.63 13.03 -12.95
CA ASN A 106 3.24 13.87 -14.08
C ASN A 106 2.09 13.29 -14.93
N ASP A 107 1.20 12.52 -14.31
CA ASP A 107 -0.06 12.06 -14.89
C ASP A 107 -1.25 12.75 -14.17
N PRO A 108 -1.81 13.82 -14.74
CA PRO A 108 -2.93 14.55 -14.13
C PRO A 108 -4.23 13.72 -14.05
N GLN A 109 -4.29 12.58 -14.77
CA GLN A 109 -5.44 11.67 -14.74
C GLN A 109 -5.30 10.55 -13.69
N ALA A 110 -4.14 10.37 -13.09
CA ALA A 110 -3.88 9.27 -12.16
C ALA A 110 -4.95 9.17 -11.05
N MET A 111 -5.35 10.31 -10.47
CA MET A 111 -6.37 10.36 -9.42
C MET A 111 -7.81 10.08 -9.91
N ASN A 112 -8.04 9.94 -11.21
CA ASN A 112 -9.32 9.60 -11.82
C ASN A 112 -9.47 8.10 -12.10
N TYR A 113 -8.39 7.34 -11.98
CA TYR A 113 -8.42 5.88 -12.07
C TYR A 113 -9.20 5.29 -10.89
N ARG A 114 -9.78 4.11 -11.11
CA ARG A 114 -10.57 3.38 -10.12
C ARG A 114 -10.21 1.90 -10.18
N VAL A 115 -10.33 1.21 -9.03
CA VAL A 115 -10.21 -0.24 -8.96
C VAL A 115 -11.59 -0.86 -9.11
N TYR A 116 -11.77 -1.73 -10.11
CA TYR A 116 -13.02 -2.40 -10.42
C TYR A 116 -12.98 -3.86 -9.96
N ARG A 117 -13.66 -4.15 -8.84
CA ARG A 117 -13.77 -5.48 -8.24
C ARG A 117 -15.23 -5.90 -8.17
N TRP A 118 -15.53 -7.12 -8.59
CA TRP A 118 -16.92 -7.57 -8.79
C TRP A 118 -17.45 -8.48 -7.70
N ASN A 119 -16.57 -9.12 -6.94
CA ASN A 119 -16.94 -10.20 -6.02
C ASN A 119 -16.80 -9.87 -4.55
N VAL A 120 -16.45 -8.63 -4.22
CA VAL A 120 -16.16 -8.22 -2.85
C VAL A 120 -17.16 -7.16 -2.42
N LYS A 121 -17.68 -7.26 -1.21
CA LYS A 121 -18.41 -6.18 -0.54
C LYS A 121 -17.38 -5.09 -0.17
N GLU A 122 -16.93 -4.37 -1.16
CA GLU A 122 -15.91 -3.36 -0.97
C GLU A 122 -16.51 -2.02 -0.65
N MET A 123 -15.92 -1.39 0.34
CA MET A 123 -16.21 -0.02 0.69
C MET A 123 -15.19 0.88 -0.01
N MET A 124 -15.63 1.65 -0.98
CA MET A 124 -14.86 2.76 -1.51
C MET A 124 -15.14 3.99 -0.64
N ILE A 125 -14.08 4.58 -0.09
CA ILE A 125 -14.18 5.82 0.68
C ILE A 125 -13.31 6.87 0.01
N GLU A 126 -13.93 7.97 -0.39
CA GLU A 126 -13.24 9.16 -0.87
C GLU A 126 -13.15 10.19 0.25
N THR A 127 -11.97 10.72 0.50
CA THR A 127 -11.77 11.83 1.44
C THR A 127 -11.56 13.13 0.68
N TYR A 128 -12.26 14.17 1.12
CA TYR A 128 -12.20 15.50 0.54
C TYR A 128 -11.69 16.48 1.57
N LYS A 129 -10.75 17.33 1.19
CA LYS A 129 -10.29 18.44 2.03
C LYS A 129 -10.36 19.77 1.29
N GLY A 130 -10.57 20.83 2.07
CA GLY A 130 -10.60 22.21 1.60
C GLY A 130 -11.90 22.60 0.89
N ARG A 131 -11.96 23.89 0.48
CA ARG A 131 -13.16 24.49 -0.11
C ARG A 131 -13.52 23.91 -1.49
N GLN A 132 -12.56 23.37 -2.21
CA GLN A 132 -12.74 22.86 -3.58
C GLN A 132 -13.27 21.43 -3.65
N LYS A 133 -13.46 20.76 -2.51
CA LYS A 133 -13.94 19.36 -2.45
C LYS A 133 -13.19 18.41 -3.40
N ARG A 134 -11.90 18.65 -3.62
CA ARG A 134 -11.06 17.78 -4.43
C ARG A 134 -10.81 16.48 -3.66
N VAL A 135 -10.93 15.35 -4.35
CA VAL A 135 -10.57 14.03 -3.79
C VAL A 135 -9.07 14.02 -3.47
N GLU A 136 -8.73 13.66 -2.24
CA GLU A 136 -7.33 13.55 -1.80
C GLU A 136 -6.90 12.11 -1.65
N THR A 137 -7.80 11.25 -1.19
CA THR A 137 -7.51 9.83 -0.98
C THR A 137 -8.75 9.00 -1.29
N ILE A 138 -8.54 7.88 -1.97
CA ILE A 138 -9.54 6.87 -2.25
C ILE A 138 -9.06 5.56 -1.63
N TYR A 139 -9.96 4.89 -0.93
CA TYR A 139 -9.73 3.58 -0.33
C TYR A 139 -10.67 2.55 -0.94
N TRP A 140 -10.15 1.38 -1.27
CA TRP A 140 -10.93 0.19 -1.59
C TRP A 140 -10.60 -0.89 -0.58
N GLY A 141 -11.64 -1.45 0.03
CA GLY A 141 -11.53 -2.36 1.16
C GLY A 141 -11.54 -1.66 2.52
N ALA A 142 -12.03 -2.37 3.54
CA ALA A 142 -12.11 -1.85 4.90
C ALA A 142 -10.70 -1.70 5.51
N ARG A 143 -10.53 -0.74 6.41
CA ARG A 143 -9.23 -0.46 7.08
C ARG A 143 -8.62 -1.68 7.78
N LYS A 144 -9.43 -2.65 8.20
CA LYS A 144 -9.00 -3.88 8.89
C LYS A 144 -9.04 -5.12 8.00
N SER A 145 -9.36 -4.98 6.70
CA SER A 145 -9.35 -6.12 5.78
C SER A 145 -7.93 -6.64 5.55
N GLU A 146 -7.82 -7.89 5.15
CA GLU A 146 -6.54 -8.50 4.79
C GLU A 146 -5.90 -7.85 3.58
N GLU A 147 -6.72 -7.20 2.75
CA GLU A 147 -6.28 -6.46 1.57
C GLU A 147 -7.01 -5.10 1.52
N GLN A 148 -6.24 -4.03 1.41
CA GLN A 148 -6.75 -2.68 1.22
C GLN A 148 -5.91 -1.98 0.16
N ILE A 149 -6.57 -1.26 -0.75
CA ILE A 149 -5.89 -0.42 -1.75
C ILE A 149 -6.14 1.04 -1.39
N ARG A 150 -5.12 1.86 -1.60
CA ARG A 150 -5.18 3.30 -1.40
C ARG A 150 -4.58 4.03 -2.60
N LEU A 151 -5.32 5.00 -3.14
CA LEU A 151 -4.82 5.96 -4.14
C LEU A 151 -4.91 7.36 -3.55
N TYR A 152 -3.83 8.15 -3.59
CA TYR A 152 -3.83 9.48 -3.03
C TYR A 152 -2.88 10.46 -3.72
N ASP A 153 -3.18 11.76 -3.52
CA ASP A 153 -2.37 12.89 -4.00
C ASP A 153 -1.12 13.03 -3.11
N LYS A 154 -0.03 12.36 -3.54
CA LYS A 154 1.25 12.34 -2.83
C LYS A 154 1.95 13.70 -2.90
N HIS A 155 1.80 14.43 -4.01
CA HIS A 155 2.35 15.78 -4.15
C HIS A 155 1.84 16.69 -3.03
N ARG A 156 0.53 16.65 -2.80
CA ARG A 156 -0.10 17.44 -1.75
C ARG A 156 0.30 16.99 -0.35
N GLU A 157 0.44 15.67 -0.14
CA GLU A 157 0.93 15.13 1.13
C GLU A 157 2.33 15.64 1.44
N GLN A 158 3.26 15.60 0.48
CA GLN A 158 4.64 16.06 0.66
C GLN A 158 4.68 17.57 0.89
N THR A 159 3.92 18.35 0.11
CA THR A 159 3.81 19.80 0.30
C THR A 159 3.30 20.16 1.71
N ALA A 160 2.27 19.46 2.18
CA ALA A 160 1.71 19.71 3.51
C ALA A 160 2.69 19.35 4.65
N LYS A 161 3.56 18.39 4.42
CA LYS A 161 4.62 17.96 5.35
C LYS A 161 5.94 18.75 5.18
N GLN A 162 5.98 19.71 4.26
CA GLN A 162 7.19 20.49 3.91
C GLN A 162 8.39 19.62 3.50
N LYS A 163 8.10 18.44 2.91
CA LYS A 163 9.12 17.54 2.37
C LYS A 163 9.46 17.90 0.93
N GLU A 164 10.67 17.53 0.52
CA GLU A 164 11.16 17.79 -0.84
C GLU A 164 10.32 17.08 -1.90
N ILE A 165 10.03 17.80 -2.98
CA ILE A 165 9.38 17.27 -4.18
C ILE A 165 10.47 17.15 -5.26
N PRO A 166 10.59 15.98 -5.94
CA PRO A 166 11.60 15.82 -6.97
C PRO A 166 11.49 16.87 -8.09
N ALA A 167 12.62 17.34 -8.61
CA ALA A 167 12.66 18.37 -9.65
C ALA A 167 11.87 17.93 -10.90
N GLY A 168 11.02 18.83 -11.42
CA GLY A 168 10.19 18.59 -12.60
C GLY A 168 8.92 17.76 -12.35
N VAL A 169 8.56 17.50 -11.09
CA VAL A 169 7.31 16.87 -10.71
C VAL A 169 6.23 17.94 -10.50
N THR A 170 5.16 17.88 -11.30
CA THR A 170 3.99 18.76 -11.19
C THR A 170 2.80 18.03 -10.58
N ASP A 171 2.69 16.73 -10.84
CA ASP A 171 1.67 15.84 -10.32
C ASP A 171 2.35 14.58 -9.76
N TRP A 172 1.92 14.14 -8.60
CA TRP A 172 2.43 12.94 -7.96
C TRP A 172 1.28 12.23 -7.24
N ALA A 173 0.81 11.16 -7.82
CA ALA A 173 -0.12 10.25 -7.17
C ALA A 173 0.62 9.00 -6.66
N ARG A 174 0.12 8.39 -5.59
CA ARG A 174 0.61 7.09 -5.09
C ARG A 174 -0.53 6.11 -4.99
N LEU A 175 -0.32 4.94 -5.61
CA LEU A 175 -1.19 3.77 -5.51
C LEU A 175 -0.51 2.75 -4.60
N GLU A 176 -1.17 2.37 -3.50
CA GLU A 176 -0.65 1.41 -2.52
C GLU A 176 -1.56 0.20 -2.40
N LEU A 177 -0.96 -0.98 -2.36
CA LEU A 177 -1.59 -2.23 -1.99
C LEU A 177 -1.09 -2.63 -0.59
N GLN A 178 -2.00 -2.72 0.37
CA GLN A 178 -1.71 -3.16 1.73
C GLN A 178 -2.19 -4.60 1.91
N LEU A 179 -1.28 -5.51 2.20
CA LEU A 179 -1.56 -6.92 2.45
C LEU A 179 -1.32 -7.23 3.93
N ARG A 180 -2.28 -7.93 4.56
CA ARG A 180 -2.23 -8.27 6.00
C ARG A 180 -2.48 -9.75 6.24
N GLY A 181 -2.16 -10.21 7.45
CA GLY A 181 -2.35 -11.61 7.86
C GLY A 181 -1.43 -12.54 7.10
N LYS A 182 -2.00 -13.44 6.30
CA LYS A 182 -1.26 -14.37 5.42
C LYS A 182 -1.03 -13.84 4.01
N ARG A 183 -1.68 -12.75 3.64
CA ARG A 183 -1.63 -12.18 2.28
C ARG A 183 -0.27 -11.63 1.84
N PRO A 184 0.69 -11.23 2.74
CA PRO A 184 2.04 -10.88 2.32
C PRO A 184 2.71 -11.92 1.42
N GLU A 185 2.45 -13.21 1.61
CA GLU A 185 3.00 -14.30 0.79
C GLU A 185 2.49 -14.29 -0.66
N GLU A 186 1.37 -13.65 -0.92
CA GLU A 186 0.71 -13.56 -2.23
C GLU A 186 0.96 -12.19 -2.91
N TRP A 187 1.96 -11.44 -2.47
CA TRP A 187 2.15 -10.04 -2.83
C TRP A 187 2.20 -9.80 -4.33
N LEU A 188 2.89 -10.64 -5.10
CA LEU A 188 3.02 -10.49 -6.55
C LEU A 188 1.67 -10.70 -7.25
N GLU A 189 0.99 -11.83 -6.98
CA GLU A 189 -0.32 -12.12 -7.55
C GLU A 189 -1.36 -11.07 -7.18
N ALA A 190 -1.35 -10.63 -5.92
CA ALA A 190 -2.27 -9.57 -5.44
C ALA A 190 -1.99 -8.22 -6.12
N THR A 191 -0.73 -7.90 -6.37
CA THR A 191 -0.32 -6.67 -7.08
C THR A 191 -0.74 -6.72 -8.54
N GLU A 192 -0.47 -7.80 -9.26
CA GLU A 192 -0.90 -7.98 -10.65
C GLU A 192 -2.43 -7.86 -10.77
N LYS A 193 -3.16 -8.51 -9.89
CA LYS A 193 -4.63 -8.45 -9.84
C LYS A 193 -5.15 -7.04 -9.56
N MET A 194 -4.51 -6.30 -8.65
CA MET A 194 -4.85 -4.89 -8.41
C MET A 194 -4.66 -4.07 -9.67
N LEU A 195 -3.53 -4.21 -10.34
CA LEU A 195 -3.20 -3.45 -11.57
C LEU A 195 -4.15 -3.80 -12.73
N ASP A 196 -4.53 -5.08 -12.90
CA ASP A 196 -5.51 -5.49 -13.91
C ASP A 196 -6.89 -4.82 -13.70
N GLN A 197 -7.24 -4.57 -12.44
CA GLN A 197 -8.51 -3.94 -12.05
C GLN A 197 -8.46 -2.40 -12.01
N PHE A 198 -7.28 -1.80 -12.14
CA PHE A 198 -7.06 -0.36 -12.03
C PHE A 198 -7.21 0.31 -13.39
N LYS A 199 -8.36 0.96 -13.63
CA LYS A 199 -8.78 1.45 -14.95
C LYS A 199 -9.34 2.87 -14.86
N LEU A 200 -9.15 3.66 -15.92
CA LEU A 200 -9.76 4.98 -16.06
C LEU A 200 -11.05 4.87 -16.88
N PRO A 201 -12.21 5.26 -16.33
CA PRO A 201 -13.46 5.32 -17.10
C PRO A 201 -13.35 6.26 -18.29
N ASN A 202 -13.63 5.76 -19.48
CA ASN A 202 -13.65 6.53 -20.74
C ASN A 202 -14.86 6.12 -21.60
N PHE A 203 -16.04 6.28 -21.02
CA PHE A 203 -17.29 5.82 -21.66
C PHE A 203 -17.68 6.61 -22.90
N SER A 204 -17.07 7.79 -23.15
CA SER A 204 -17.31 8.56 -24.39
C SER A 204 -16.90 7.79 -25.65
N LYS A 205 -15.98 6.83 -25.54
CA LYS A 205 -15.53 5.96 -26.62
C LYS A 205 -16.46 4.76 -26.90
N VAL A 206 -17.54 4.59 -26.14
CA VAL A 206 -18.51 3.50 -26.34
C VAL A 206 -19.57 3.95 -27.33
N ASP A 207 -19.58 3.36 -28.52
CA ASP A 207 -20.47 3.75 -29.62
C ASP A 207 -21.95 3.46 -29.31
N ASP A 208 -22.26 2.28 -28.74
CA ASP A 208 -23.62 1.94 -28.34
C ASP A 208 -24.08 2.81 -27.16
N TYR A 209 -24.98 3.75 -27.42
CA TYR A 209 -25.49 4.67 -26.42
C TYR A 209 -26.19 4.00 -25.23
N ARG A 210 -26.80 2.81 -25.44
CA ARG A 210 -27.47 2.05 -24.37
C ARG A 210 -26.44 1.43 -23.45
N VAL A 211 -25.40 0.82 -24.02
CA VAL A 211 -24.25 0.29 -23.26
C VAL A 211 -23.59 1.42 -22.51
N ARG A 212 -23.29 2.52 -23.18
CA ARG A 212 -22.68 3.71 -22.56
C ARG A 212 -23.53 4.25 -21.41
N GLY A 213 -24.86 4.36 -21.57
CA GLY A 213 -25.77 4.84 -20.53
C GLY A 213 -25.76 3.96 -19.28
N ILE A 214 -25.77 2.62 -19.43
CA ILE A 214 -25.70 1.71 -18.31
C ILE A 214 -24.34 1.76 -17.62
N LEU A 215 -23.22 1.80 -18.37
CA LEU A 215 -21.88 1.92 -17.79
C LEU A 215 -21.70 3.23 -17.02
N LEU A 216 -22.21 4.35 -17.55
CA LEU A 216 -22.24 5.63 -16.84
C LEU A 216 -23.04 5.55 -15.55
N GLY A 217 -24.25 4.98 -15.60
CA GLY A 217 -25.12 4.83 -14.44
C GLY A 217 -24.51 3.93 -13.37
N LEU A 218 -23.89 2.83 -13.76
CA LEU A 218 -23.15 1.94 -12.82
C LEU A 218 -21.94 2.64 -12.18
N ASN A 219 -21.20 3.41 -12.97
CA ASN A 219 -20.02 4.12 -12.49
C ASN A 219 -20.37 5.30 -11.57
N SER A 220 -21.46 6.00 -11.84
CA SER A 220 -21.95 7.10 -11.00
C SER A 220 -22.73 6.64 -9.76
N GLY A 221 -23.12 5.35 -9.70
CA GLY A 221 -23.99 4.82 -8.66
C GLY A 221 -25.48 5.14 -8.84
N GLU A 222 -25.87 5.77 -9.96
CA GLU A 222 -27.29 6.02 -10.33
C GLU A 222 -28.02 4.71 -10.70
N ILE A 223 -27.26 3.69 -11.13
CA ILE A 223 -27.76 2.34 -11.36
C ILE A 223 -26.99 1.41 -10.44
N MET A 224 -27.73 0.67 -9.61
CA MET A 224 -27.13 -0.32 -8.72
C MET A 224 -27.10 -1.69 -9.41
N TRP A 225 -26.04 -2.48 -9.14
CA TRP A 225 -25.90 -3.82 -9.73
C TRP A 225 -27.10 -4.74 -9.47
N ASN A 226 -27.74 -4.65 -8.29
CA ASN A 226 -28.88 -5.45 -7.91
C ASN A 226 -30.19 -5.07 -8.63
N GLU A 227 -30.24 -3.91 -9.28
CA GLU A 227 -31.37 -3.49 -10.12
C GLU A 227 -31.33 -4.13 -11.51
N LEU A 228 -30.16 -4.65 -11.91
CA LEU A 228 -29.97 -5.35 -13.17
C LEU A 228 -30.30 -6.84 -13.05
N SER A 229 -30.90 -7.41 -14.10
CA SER A 229 -31.07 -8.87 -14.18
C SER A 229 -29.71 -9.59 -14.15
N LYS A 230 -29.65 -10.84 -13.69
CA LYS A 230 -28.41 -11.63 -13.62
C LYS A 230 -27.68 -11.69 -14.98
N ASN A 231 -28.44 -11.90 -16.07
CA ASN A 231 -27.84 -11.95 -17.41
C ASN A 231 -27.23 -10.58 -17.81
N THR A 232 -27.93 -9.48 -17.46
CA THR A 232 -27.42 -8.12 -17.70
C THR A 232 -26.18 -7.85 -16.87
N GLN A 233 -26.17 -8.24 -15.58
CA GLN A 233 -24.98 -8.13 -14.74
C GLN A 233 -23.77 -8.87 -15.35
N THR A 234 -23.98 -10.13 -15.79
CA THR A 234 -22.92 -10.93 -16.43
C THR A 234 -22.38 -10.23 -17.68
N LYS A 235 -23.30 -9.75 -18.55
CA LYS A 235 -22.91 -9.01 -19.77
C LYS A 235 -22.04 -7.78 -19.44
N TYR A 236 -22.47 -6.95 -18.50
CA TYR A 236 -21.75 -5.71 -18.20
C TYR A 236 -20.44 -5.96 -17.46
N ARG A 237 -20.38 -6.98 -16.59
CA ARG A 237 -19.12 -7.42 -15.98
C ARG A 237 -18.11 -7.87 -17.04
N GLN A 238 -18.58 -8.62 -18.03
CA GLN A 238 -17.72 -9.04 -19.14
C GLN A 238 -17.22 -7.85 -19.94
N LEU A 239 -18.11 -6.90 -20.33
CA LEU A 239 -17.69 -5.69 -21.05
C LEU A 239 -16.63 -4.89 -20.31
N ILE A 240 -16.75 -4.76 -18.99
CA ILE A 240 -15.77 -4.04 -18.16
C ILE A 240 -14.46 -4.83 -18.06
N ASN A 241 -14.52 -6.14 -17.91
CA ASN A 241 -13.32 -6.99 -17.93
C ASN A 241 -12.60 -6.92 -19.28
N ASP A 242 -13.37 -6.88 -20.38
CA ASP A 242 -12.83 -6.71 -21.74
C ASP A 242 -12.34 -5.26 -22.02
N GLY A 243 -12.42 -4.37 -21.01
CA GLY A 243 -11.94 -3.00 -21.12
C GLY A 243 -12.85 -2.05 -21.91
N VAL A 244 -14.09 -2.45 -22.24
CA VAL A 244 -15.02 -1.62 -22.99
C VAL A 244 -15.40 -0.36 -22.20
N GLY A 245 -15.03 0.81 -22.71
CA GLY A 245 -15.25 2.10 -22.06
C GLY A 245 -14.24 2.43 -20.96
N PHE A 246 -13.08 1.80 -20.98
CA PHE A 246 -11.99 2.09 -20.06
C PHE A 246 -10.67 2.36 -20.79
N ASP A 247 -9.82 3.14 -20.17
CA ASP A 247 -8.42 3.31 -20.52
C ASP A 247 -7.57 2.62 -19.43
N ASN A 248 -6.69 1.73 -19.85
CA ASN A 248 -5.78 0.98 -18.99
C ASN A 248 -4.30 1.32 -19.25
N SER A 249 -4.01 2.42 -19.94
CA SER A 249 -2.65 2.79 -20.33
C SER A 249 -1.71 2.95 -19.12
N LEU A 250 -2.19 3.60 -18.04
CA LEU A 250 -1.41 3.71 -16.80
C LEU A 250 -1.22 2.34 -16.15
N SER A 251 -2.24 1.50 -16.05
CA SER A 251 -2.13 0.17 -15.47
C SER A 251 -1.09 -0.68 -16.21
N LEU A 252 -1.10 -0.67 -17.54
CA LEU A 252 -0.12 -1.38 -18.37
C LEU A 252 1.31 -0.84 -18.14
N ASN A 253 1.45 0.47 -17.98
CA ASN A 253 2.73 1.06 -17.61
C ASN A 253 3.18 0.59 -16.23
N LEU A 254 2.29 0.58 -15.22
CA LEU A 254 2.64 0.12 -13.87
C LEU A 254 2.94 -1.38 -13.82
N VAL A 255 2.28 -2.21 -14.63
CA VAL A 255 2.65 -3.63 -14.81
C VAL A 255 4.06 -3.75 -15.36
N LYS A 256 4.42 -2.95 -16.38
CA LYS A 256 5.80 -2.92 -16.88
C LYS A 256 6.78 -2.50 -15.79
N VAL A 257 6.49 -1.42 -15.05
CA VAL A 257 7.32 -0.95 -13.92
C VAL A 257 7.51 -2.06 -12.88
N LEU A 258 6.45 -2.81 -12.55
CA LEU A 258 6.53 -3.94 -11.62
C LEU A 258 7.52 -5.00 -12.12
N PHE A 259 7.37 -5.46 -13.36
CA PHE A 259 8.21 -6.52 -13.90
C PHE A 259 9.65 -6.08 -14.18
N ASP A 260 9.86 -4.84 -14.60
CA ASP A 260 11.20 -4.26 -14.77
C ASP A 260 11.97 -4.18 -13.42
N ASN A 261 11.26 -4.12 -12.29
CA ASN A 261 11.83 -4.04 -10.95
C ASN A 261 11.63 -5.32 -10.11
N LEU A 262 11.05 -6.38 -10.67
CA LEU A 262 10.66 -7.58 -9.92
C LEU A 262 11.82 -8.23 -9.19
N GLU A 263 12.96 -8.42 -9.87
CA GLU A 263 14.16 -9.01 -9.28
C GLU A 263 14.67 -8.17 -8.10
N ASN A 264 14.65 -6.85 -8.22
CA ASN A 264 15.09 -5.94 -7.14
C ASN A 264 14.17 -6.06 -5.91
N LEU A 265 12.84 -6.08 -6.12
CA LEU A 265 11.88 -6.23 -5.03
C LEU A 265 12.01 -7.60 -4.34
N GLN A 266 12.19 -8.67 -5.11
CA GLN A 266 12.41 -10.01 -4.57
C GLN A 266 13.71 -10.08 -3.77
N ASN A 267 14.80 -9.52 -4.28
CA ASN A 267 16.09 -9.47 -3.60
C ASN A 267 15.99 -8.66 -2.31
N GLU A 268 15.27 -7.53 -2.30
CA GLU A 268 15.04 -6.73 -1.09
C GLU A 268 14.27 -7.52 -0.04
N LEU A 269 13.16 -8.17 -0.43
CA LEU A 269 12.38 -9.03 0.48
C LEU A 269 13.22 -10.18 1.03
N GLN A 270 13.99 -10.85 0.17
CA GLN A 270 14.85 -11.96 0.59
C GLN A 270 15.95 -11.50 1.55
N LEU A 271 16.53 -10.32 1.30
CA LEU A 271 17.52 -9.72 2.21
C LEU A 271 16.91 -9.45 3.58
N LEU A 272 15.72 -8.86 3.62
CA LEU A 272 15.00 -8.58 4.87
C LEU A 272 14.67 -9.89 5.63
N LEU A 273 14.19 -10.91 4.92
CA LEU A 273 13.90 -12.22 5.52
C LEU A 273 15.16 -12.84 6.14
N ASN A 274 16.28 -12.79 5.42
CA ASN A 274 17.57 -13.32 5.89
C ASN A 274 18.06 -12.56 7.12
N ASP A 275 18.06 -11.23 7.08
CA ASP A 275 18.49 -10.38 8.19
C ASP A 275 17.62 -10.60 9.45
N PHE A 276 16.34 -10.84 9.27
CA PHE A 276 15.39 -11.07 10.35
C PHE A 276 15.35 -12.51 10.87
N GLY A 277 16.03 -13.45 10.20
CA GLY A 277 15.99 -14.86 10.56
C GLY A 277 14.63 -15.51 10.31
N ILE A 278 13.87 -15.03 9.31
CA ILE A 278 12.55 -15.53 8.95
C ILE A 278 12.72 -16.52 7.79
N HIS A 279 12.49 -17.81 8.04
CA HIS A 279 12.77 -18.89 7.07
C HIS A 279 11.52 -19.57 6.50
N ASN A 280 10.33 -19.12 6.88
CA ASN A 280 9.07 -19.80 6.58
C ASN A 280 8.43 -19.40 5.24
N TYR A 281 9.07 -18.53 4.45
CA TYR A 281 8.56 -18.04 3.18
C TYR A 281 9.29 -18.71 2.01
N THR A 282 8.53 -19.40 1.16
CA THR A 282 9.08 -20.09 -0.03
C THR A 282 8.82 -19.35 -1.34
N ASN A 283 8.03 -18.27 -1.34
CA ASN A 283 7.52 -17.60 -2.54
C ASN A 283 7.78 -16.08 -2.58
N PHE A 284 8.84 -15.61 -1.90
CA PHE A 284 9.27 -14.22 -2.04
C PHE A 284 10.37 -14.08 -3.07
#